data_1ec164cb7e015e5bf08b1678521c801a
#
_entry.id   1ec164cb7e015e5bf08b1678521c801a
#
_cell.length_a   1.000
_cell.length_b   1.000
_cell.length_c   1.000
_cell.angle_alpha   90.00
_cell.angle_beta   90.00
_cell.angle_gamma   90.00
#
_symmetry.space_group_name_H-M   'P 1'
#
loop_
_entity.id
_entity.type
_entity.pdbx_description
1 polymer ?
#
loop_
_entity_poly.entity_id
_entity_poly.type
_entity_poly.pdbx_seq_one_letter_code
_entity_poly.pdbx_strand_id
1 'polypeptide(L)'
;MLFKSSSENKALGSVKDNLTYNEFLSDRMLIITVIRRGVPYSLFNLIKDVTPFSEGDWANFLDLSTKSLHRYKQASKQFKPLQSEKIIEMAEVTNVGIEVFGDMEKFKLWLDTPNFSLGNLKPIELLKDSYGKELVISELTRINHGILV
;
A
#
# COMPACT_ATOMS: atom_id res chain seq x y z
N MET A 1 -8.43 9.46 6.72
CA MET A 1 -8.11 8.71 7.94
C MET A 1 -7.07 9.44 8.76
N LEU A 2 -7.22 9.47 10.05
CA LEU A 2 -6.35 10.20 10.94
C LEU A 2 -5.54 9.27 11.83
N PHE A 3 -4.28 9.62 12.07
CA PHE A 3 -3.45 8.96 13.07
C PHE A 3 -3.69 9.63 14.41
N LYS A 4 -4.91 9.45 14.95
CA LYS A 4 -5.33 10.19 16.13
C LYS A 4 -5.14 9.49 17.46
N SER A 5 -5.08 8.17 17.45
CA SER A 5 -4.92 7.43 18.70
C SER A 5 -3.46 7.45 19.12
N SER A 6 -3.22 7.29 20.41
CA SER A 6 -1.85 7.21 20.92
C SER A 6 -1.07 6.08 20.29
N SER A 7 -1.73 4.95 20.01
CA SER A 7 -1.07 3.81 19.39
C SER A 7 -0.69 4.10 17.95
N GLU A 8 -1.52 4.82 17.22
CA GLU A 8 -1.22 5.20 15.84
C GLU A 8 -0.08 6.20 15.79
N ASN A 9 -0.08 7.17 16.70
CA ASN A 9 1.01 8.12 16.80
C ASN A 9 2.33 7.43 17.16
N LYS A 10 2.27 6.43 18.03
CA LYS A 10 3.46 5.62 18.36
C LYS A 10 3.97 4.83 17.18
N ALA A 11 3.07 4.39 16.29
CA ALA A 11 3.46 3.66 15.10
C ALA A 11 4.33 4.51 14.17
N LEU A 12 4.15 5.81 14.21
CA LEU A 12 4.96 6.76 13.44
C LEU A 12 6.19 7.25 14.22
N GLY A 13 6.39 6.76 15.43
CA GLY A 13 7.52 7.17 16.27
C GLY A 13 7.35 8.58 16.79
N SER A 14 8.44 9.34 16.83
CA SER A 14 8.44 10.71 17.34
C SER A 14 7.88 11.73 16.36
N VAL A 15 7.10 11.29 15.40
CA VAL A 15 6.57 12.17 14.37
C VAL A 15 5.36 12.92 14.89
N LYS A 16 4.91 13.89 14.13
CA LYS A 16 3.83 14.80 14.50
C LYS A 16 2.58 14.08 14.99
N ASP A 17 2.04 14.55 16.11
CA ASP A 17 0.73 14.12 16.57
C ASP A 17 -0.32 14.65 15.59
N ASN A 18 -1.46 13.96 15.48
CA ASN A 18 -2.59 14.36 14.64
C ASN A 18 -2.30 14.41 13.15
N LEU A 19 -1.28 13.69 12.70
CA LEU A 19 -0.99 13.57 11.29
C LEU A 19 -2.07 12.74 10.61
N THR A 20 -2.60 13.22 9.49
CA THR A 20 -3.55 12.43 8.72
C THR A 20 -2.81 11.41 7.86
N TYR A 21 -3.53 10.38 7.43
CA TYR A 21 -2.98 9.37 6.53
C TYR A 21 -2.48 10.00 5.23
N ASN A 22 -3.25 10.94 4.67
CA ASN A 22 -2.84 11.62 3.43
C ASN A 22 -1.65 12.53 3.64
N GLU A 23 -1.58 13.20 4.78
CA GLU A 23 -0.42 14.02 5.12
C GLU A 23 0.83 13.16 5.24
N PHE A 24 0.70 11.98 5.87
CA PHE A 24 1.80 11.03 5.96
C PHE A 24 2.29 10.61 4.57
N LEU A 25 1.39 10.21 3.69
CA LEU A 25 1.77 9.75 2.35
C LEU A 25 2.31 10.88 1.47
N SER A 26 2.07 12.13 1.83
CA SER A 26 2.58 13.28 1.10
C SER A 26 3.95 13.73 1.61
N ASP A 27 4.38 13.25 2.76
CA ASP A 27 5.63 13.68 3.38
C ASP A 27 6.75 12.69 3.05
N ARG A 28 7.48 12.98 1.98
CA ARG A 28 8.50 12.07 1.48
C ARG A 28 9.62 11.82 2.48
N MET A 29 10.06 12.83 3.21
CA MET A 29 11.12 12.64 4.20
C MET A 29 10.66 11.76 5.35
N LEU A 30 9.41 11.92 5.76
CA LEU A 30 8.81 11.08 6.79
C LEU A 30 8.72 9.63 6.31
N ILE A 31 8.28 9.42 5.07
CA ILE A 31 8.21 8.10 4.48
C ILE A 31 9.60 7.43 4.50
N ILE A 32 10.63 8.16 4.07
CA ILE A 32 11.99 7.63 4.08
C ILE A 32 12.40 7.21 5.49
N THR A 33 12.11 8.04 6.47
CA THR A 33 12.44 7.75 7.86
C THR A 33 11.73 6.47 8.35
N VAL A 34 10.44 6.36 8.05
CA VAL A 34 9.64 5.20 8.46
C VAL A 34 10.15 3.92 7.77
N ILE A 35 10.48 4.01 6.49
CA ILE A 35 11.03 2.85 5.76
C ILE A 35 12.35 2.39 6.40
N ARG A 36 13.24 3.32 6.68
CA ARG A 36 14.55 2.99 7.23
C ARG A 36 14.49 2.39 8.63
N ARG A 37 13.54 2.86 9.43
CA ARG A 37 13.29 2.31 10.77
C ARG A 37 12.58 0.98 10.72
N GLY A 38 11.85 0.73 9.67
CA GLY A 38 10.97 -0.41 9.54
C GLY A 38 9.55 -0.05 9.95
N VAL A 39 8.58 -0.34 9.07
CA VAL A 39 7.17 -0.13 9.36
C VAL A 39 6.77 -1.01 10.54
N PRO A 40 6.25 -0.44 11.65
CA PRO A 40 5.75 -1.25 12.74
C PRO A 40 4.44 -1.94 12.35
N TYR A 41 4.14 -3.07 12.98
CA TYR A 41 2.95 -3.83 12.62
C TYR A 41 1.67 -3.01 12.76
N SER A 42 1.60 -2.13 13.74
CA SER A 42 0.41 -1.29 13.94
C SER A 42 0.13 -0.39 12.73
N LEU A 43 1.16 0.18 12.14
CA LEU A 43 1.00 0.98 10.91
C LEU A 43 0.62 0.10 9.73
N PHE A 44 1.24 -1.06 9.61
CA PHE A 44 0.89 -2.02 8.56
C PHE A 44 -0.59 -2.42 8.66
N ASN A 45 -1.05 -2.69 9.89
CA ASN A 45 -2.45 -3.06 10.11
C ASN A 45 -3.40 -1.95 9.67
N LEU A 46 -3.05 -0.71 9.94
CA LEU A 46 -3.82 0.44 9.48
C LEU A 46 -3.87 0.50 7.96
N ILE A 47 -2.73 0.31 7.31
CA ILE A 47 -2.63 0.31 5.84
C ILE A 47 -3.45 -0.84 5.26
N LYS A 48 -3.40 -2.03 5.87
CA LYS A 48 -4.23 -3.16 5.45
C LYS A 48 -5.71 -2.79 5.41
N ASP A 49 -6.17 -2.08 6.42
CA ASP A 49 -7.59 -1.74 6.56
C ASP A 49 -8.06 -0.75 5.50
N VAL A 50 -7.16 0.01 4.91
CA VAL A 50 -7.51 1.04 3.91
C VAL A 50 -7.03 0.69 2.50
N THR A 51 -6.67 -0.56 2.28
CA THR A 51 -6.25 -1.06 0.97
C THR A 51 -7.07 -2.31 0.62
N PRO A 52 -7.21 -2.65 -0.66
CA PRO A 52 -8.08 -3.75 -1.08
C PRO A 52 -7.39 -5.10 -1.13
N PHE A 53 -6.23 -5.23 -0.55
CA PHE A 53 -5.43 -6.45 -0.67
C PHE A 53 -5.76 -7.45 0.43
N SER A 54 -5.85 -8.72 0.06
CA SER A 54 -6.07 -9.81 1.01
C SER A 54 -4.79 -10.11 1.77
N GLU A 55 -4.93 -10.92 2.82
CA GLU A 55 -3.77 -11.38 3.58
C GLU A 55 -2.81 -12.18 2.69
N GLY A 56 -3.35 -12.99 1.78
CA GLY A 56 -2.55 -13.70 0.79
C GLY A 56 -1.81 -12.77 -0.16
N ASP A 57 -2.47 -11.71 -0.58
CA ASP A 57 -1.82 -10.70 -1.43
C ASP A 57 -0.65 -10.06 -0.70
N TRP A 58 -0.85 -9.66 0.56
CA TRP A 58 0.22 -9.07 1.35
C TRP A 58 1.39 -10.02 1.57
N ALA A 59 1.09 -11.28 1.86
CA ALA A 59 2.14 -12.29 2.02
C ALA A 59 2.97 -12.40 0.75
N ASN A 60 2.31 -12.39 -0.42
CA ASN A 60 2.99 -12.44 -1.70
C ASN A 60 3.86 -11.20 -1.93
N PHE A 61 3.32 -10.00 -1.66
CA PHE A 61 4.07 -8.75 -1.84
C PHE A 61 5.31 -8.71 -0.94
N LEU A 62 5.22 -9.26 0.25
CA LEU A 62 6.28 -9.16 1.26
C LEU A 62 7.24 -10.37 1.26
N ASP A 63 7.02 -11.32 0.35
CA ASP A 63 7.80 -12.56 0.31
C ASP A 63 7.77 -13.31 1.64
N LEU A 64 6.60 -13.37 2.25
CA LEU A 64 6.36 -14.08 3.49
C LEU A 64 5.25 -15.10 3.27
N SER A 65 5.26 -16.17 4.07
CA SER A 65 4.08 -17.02 4.15
C SER A 65 3.02 -16.31 4.99
N THR A 66 1.75 -16.68 4.82
CA THR A 66 0.69 -16.15 5.67
C THR A 66 0.93 -16.47 7.14
N LYS A 67 1.52 -17.60 7.40
CA LYS A 67 1.90 -18.02 8.75
C LYS A 67 2.97 -17.11 9.34
N SER A 68 3.98 -16.75 8.55
CA SER A 68 5.02 -15.81 8.99
C SER A 68 4.44 -14.43 9.24
N LEU A 69 3.55 -13.98 8.37
CA LEU A 69 2.88 -12.70 8.53
C LEU A 69 2.08 -12.65 9.82
N HIS A 70 1.41 -13.75 10.14
CA HIS A 70 0.66 -13.88 11.40
C HIS A 70 1.58 -13.79 12.61
N ARG A 71 2.77 -14.37 12.52
CA ARG A 71 3.77 -14.26 13.60
C ARG A 71 4.26 -12.83 13.80
N TYR A 72 4.38 -12.06 12.73
CA TYR A 72 4.69 -10.63 12.83
C TYR A 72 3.64 -9.91 13.66
N LYS A 73 2.38 -10.24 13.44
CA LYS A 73 1.26 -9.66 14.20
C LYS A 73 1.39 -9.97 15.69
N GLN A 74 1.60 -11.24 16.03
CA GLN A 74 1.66 -11.67 17.42
C GLN A 74 2.85 -11.09 18.17
N ALA A 75 3.98 -10.93 17.50
CA ALA A 75 5.19 -10.40 18.11
C ALA A 75 5.30 -8.89 18.02
N SER A 76 4.33 -8.21 17.41
CA SER A 76 4.38 -6.77 17.10
C SER A 76 5.69 -6.40 16.43
N LYS A 77 6.11 -7.23 15.47
CA LYS A 77 7.42 -7.12 14.85
C LYS A 77 7.43 -6.04 13.79
N GLN A 78 8.53 -5.29 13.72
CA GLN A 78 8.74 -4.33 12.64
C GLN A 78 9.18 -5.05 11.37
N PHE A 79 8.78 -4.50 10.23
CA PHE A 79 9.18 -5.03 8.93
C PHE A 79 10.57 -4.52 8.56
N LYS A 80 11.26 -5.29 7.73
CA LYS A 80 12.56 -4.88 7.21
C LYS A 80 12.38 -3.71 6.23
N PRO A 81 13.42 -2.92 5.96
CA PRO A 81 13.29 -1.77 5.06
C PRO A 81 12.70 -2.11 3.69
N LEU A 82 13.12 -3.20 3.05
CA LEU A 82 12.58 -3.59 1.76
C LEU A 82 11.10 -3.91 1.81
N GLN A 83 10.67 -4.63 2.86
CA GLN A 83 9.25 -4.92 3.06
C GLN A 83 8.47 -3.65 3.38
N SER A 84 9.06 -2.77 4.17
CA SER A 84 8.45 -1.49 4.54
C SER A 84 8.22 -0.63 3.31
N GLU A 85 9.17 -0.59 2.40
CA GLU A 85 9.03 0.15 1.14
C GLU A 85 7.84 -0.40 0.35
N LYS A 86 7.71 -1.72 0.24
CA LYS A 86 6.59 -2.33 -0.48
C LYS A 86 5.25 -1.99 0.17
N ILE A 87 5.19 -1.99 1.50
CA ILE A 87 3.96 -1.62 2.21
C ILE A 87 3.54 -0.19 1.85
N ILE A 88 4.48 0.74 1.87
CA ILE A 88 4.21 2.14 1.51
C ILE A 88 3.81 2.25 0.03
N GLU A 89 4.50 1.54 -0.85
CA GLU A 89 4.15 1.53 -2.28
C GLU A 89 2.70 1.10 -2.50
N MET A 90 2.26 0.08 -1.80
CA MET A 90 0.88 -0.42 -1.96
C MET A 90 -0.14 0.58 -1.41
N ALA A 91 0.21 1.32 -0.36
CA ALA A 91 -0.63 2.41 0.12
C ALA A 91 -0.75 3.52 -0.93
N GLU A 92 0.35 3.87 -1.57
CA GLU A 92 0.36 4.90 -2.62
C GLU A 92 -0.45 4.46 -3.85
N VAL A 93 -0.27 3.23 -4.30
CA VAL A 93 -1.04 2.68 -5.42
C VAL A 93 -2.53 2.74 -5.13
N THR A 94 -2.92 2.37 -3.91
CA THR A 94 -4.32 2.38 -3.51
C THR A 94 -4.91 3.79 -3.55
N ASN A 95 -4.16 4.79 -3.09
CA ASN A 95 -4.62 6.18 -3.17
C ASN A 95 -4.89 6.60 -4.61
N VAL A 96 -3.99 6.26 -5.52
CA VAL A 96 -4.18 6.58 -6.94
C VAL A 96 -5.40 5.84 -7.48
N GLY A 97 -5.55 4.56 -7.15
CA GLY A 97 -6.67 3.76 -7.63
C GLY A 97 -8.02 4.28 -7.16
N ILE A 98 -8.11 4.66 -5.89
CA ILE A 98 -9.35 5.21 -5.34
C ILE A 98 -9.66 6.56 -5.98
N GLU A 99 -8.65 7.39 -6.22
CA GLU A 99 -8.84 8.66 -6.92
C GLU A 99 -9.43 8.45 -8.31
N VAL A 100 -8.95 7.43 -9.02
CA VAL A 100 -9.41 7.12 -10.38
C VAL A 100 -10.83 6.56 -10.39
N PHE A 101 -11.11 5.60 -9.52
CA PHE A 101 -12.38 4.85 -9.57
C PHE A 101 -13.43 5.34 -8.58
N GLY A 102 -13.05 6.15 -7.62
CA GLY A 102 -13.97 6.75 -6.66
C GLY A 102 -14.18 5.94 -5.39
N ASP A 103 -14.02 4.63 -5.42
CA ASP A 103 -14.13 3.79 -4.22
C ASP A 103 -13.25 2.55 -4.33
N MET A 104 -13.07 1.89 -3.19
CA MET A 104 -12.20 0.74 -3.09
C MET A 104 -12.73 -0.49 -3.83
N GLU A 105 -14.04 -0.69 -3.86
CA GLU A 105 -14.63 -1.85 -4.52
C GLU A 105 -14.39 -1.83 -6.02
N LYS A 106 -14.56 -0.67 -6.63
CA LYS A 106 -14.31 -0.50 -8.07
C LYS A 106 -12.84 -0.68 -8.39
N PHE A 107 -11.97 -0.14 -7.55
CA PHE A 107 -10.53 -0.32 -7.73
C PHE A 107 -10.15 -1.80 -7.62
N LYS A 108 -10.69 -2.50 -6.61
CA LYS A 108 -10.41 -3.91 -6.43
C LYS A 108 -10.89 -4.73 -7.63
N LEU A 109 -12.07 -4.42 -8.16
CA LEU A 109 -12.57 -5.09 -9.35
C LEU A 109 -11.61 -4.93 -10.53
N TRP A 110 -11.13 -3.70 -10.73
CA TRP A 110 -10.17 -3.43 -11.80
C TRP A 110 -8.87 -4.22 -11.59
N LEU A 111 -8.37 -4.26 -10.37
CA LEU A 111 -7.15 -5.02 -10.03
C LEU A 111 -7.29 -6.51 -10.35
N ASP A 112 -8.48 -7.05 -10.21
CA ASP A 112 -8.74 -8.49 -10.39
C ASP A 112 -9.21 -8.84 -11.80
N THR A 113 -9.28 -7.87 -12.71
CA THR A 113 -9.76 -8.08 -14.06
C THR A 113 -8.60 -8.00 -15.05
N PRO A 114 -8.41 -9.02 -15.91
CA PRO A 114 -7.37 -8.95 -16.92
C PRO A 114 -7.49 -7.70 -17.78
N ASN A 115 -6.37 -7.05 -18.04
CA ASN A 115 -6.33 -5.77 -18.74
C ASN A 115 -5.49 -5.91 -20.00
N PHE A 116 -6.09 -5.59 -21.14
CA PHE A 116 -5.42 -5.72 -22.43
C PHE A 116 -4.15 -4.86 -22.48
N SER A 117 -4.21 -3.63 -21.98
CA SER A 117 -3.05 -2.73 -21.97
C SER A 117 -1.90 -3.23 -21.12
N LEU A 118 -2.16 -4.17 -20.23
CA LEU A 118 -1.17 -4.76 -19.33
C LEU A 118 -0.84 -6.21 -19.73
N GLY A 119 -0.94 -6.53 -21.01
CA GLY A 119 -0.62 -7.86 -21.50
C GLY A 119 -1.64 -8.92 -21.15
N ASN A 120 -2.88 -8.55 -20.95
CA ASN A 120 -3.97 -9.43 -20.50
C ASN A 120 -3.75 -10.01 -19.11
N LEU A 121 -2.83 -9.44 -18.34
CA LEU A 121 -2.65 -9.81 -16.95
C LEU A 121 -3.59 -8.99 -16.08
N LYS A 122 -3.91 -9.52 -14.91
CA LYS A 122 -4.60 -8.73 -13.90
C LYS A 122 -3.62 -7.72 -13.33
N PRO A 123 -4.02 -6.46 -13.15
CA PRO A 123 -3.10 -5.48 -12.58
C PRO A 123 -2.49 -5.91 -11.26
N ILE A 124 -3.24 -6.64 -10.42
CA ILE A 124 -2.71 -7.10 -9.13
C ILE A 124 -1.48 -8.00 -9.29
N GLU A 125 -1.40 -8.75 -10.38
CA GLU A 125 -0.27 -9.64 -10.64
C GLU A 125 1.03 -8.88 -10.89
N LEU A 126 0.92 -7.62 -11.29
CA LEU A 126 2.07 -6.78 -11.62
C LEU A 126 2.60 -5.99 -10.43
N LEU A 127 1.90 -5.99 -9.30
CA LEU A 127 2.27 -5.12 -8.19
C LEU A 127 3.44 -5.63 -7.35
N LYS A 128 3.84 -6.87 -7.54
CA LYS A 128 4.90 -7.45 -6.70
C LYS A 128 6.25 -6.78 -6.90
N ASP A 129 6.59 -6.41 -8.13
CA ASP A 129 7.87 -5.76 -8.40
C ASP A 129 7.67 -4.29 -8.79
N SER A 130 8.76 -3.52 -8.74
CA SER A 130 8.71 -2.08 -8.98
C SER A 130 8.35 -1.74 -10.42
N TYR A 131 8.83 -2.52 -11.39
CA TYR A 131 8.49 -2.27 -12.80
C TYR A 131 7.00 -2.50 -13.04
N GLY A 132 6.45 -3.57 -12.48
CA GLY A 132 5.03 -3.86 -12.61
C GLY A 132 4.19 -2.79 -11.93
N LYS A 133 4.59 -2.35 -10.74
CA LYS A 133 3.91 -1.26 -10.04
C LYS A 133 3.89 0.01 -10.89
N GLU A 134 5.00 0.34 -11.56
CA GLU A 134 5.09 1.51 -12.43
C GLU A 134 4.11 1.41 -13.61
N LEU A 135 3.98 0.23 -14.20
CA LEU A 135 3.02 0.00 -15.27
C LEU A 135 1.58 0.21 -14.80
N VAL A 136 1.26 -0.28 -13.61
CA VAL A 136 -0.07 -0.10 -13.02
C VAL A 136 -0.36 1.38 -12.79
N ILE A 137 0.57 2.10 -12.21
CA ILE A 137 0.41 3.55 -11.97
C ILE A 137 0.23 4.29 -13.29
N SER A 138 1.02 3.95 -14.32
CA SER A 138 0.88 4.58 -15.63
C SER A 138 -0.50 4.34 -16.23
N GLU A 139 -1.02 3.14 -16.10
CA GLU A 139 -2.35 2.83 -16.61
C GLU A 139 -3.44 3.57 -15.84
N LEU A 140 -3.34 3.62 -14.52
CA LEU A 140 -4.27 4.38 -13.69
C LEU A 140 -4.25 5.87 -14.05
N THR A 141 -3.08 6.43 -14.25
CA THR A 141 -2.91 7.82 -14.63
C THR A 141 -3.55 8.10 -15.99
N ARG A 142 -3.36 7.18 -16.94
CA ARG A 142 -3.97 7.30 -18.27
C ARG A 142 -5.49 7.30 -18.18
N ILE A 143 -6.05 6.41 -17.40
CA ILE A 143 -7.51 6.35 -17.18
C ILE A 143 -8.00 7.63 -16.54
N ASN A 144 -7.30 8.13 -15.54
CA ASN A 144 -7.69 9.33 -14.80
C ASN A 144 -7.72 10.57 -15.68
N HIS A 145 -6.85 10.64 -16.68
CA HIS A 145 -6.82 11.77 -17.61
C HIS A 145 -7.84 11.64 -18.74
N GLY A 146 -8.67 10.60 -18.72
CA GLY A 146 -9.69 10.41 -19.75
C GLY A 146 -9.13 10.04 -21.10
N ILE A 147 -7.92 9.51 -21.16
CA ILE A 147 -7.33 9.05 -22.41
C ILE A 147 -7.88 7.67 -22.71
N LEU A 148 -9.06 7.66 -23.26
CA LEU A 148 -9.78 6.45 -23.58
C LEU A 148 -9.62 6.16 -25.06
N VAL A 149 -8.55 5.72 -25.41
CA VAL A 149 -8.34 5.43 -26.82
C VAL A 149 -8.21 3.97 -27.07
#